data_c873d3acebee77fe8230cc1674e85477
#
_entry.id   c873d3acebee77fe8230cc1674e85477
#
_cell.length_a   1.000
_cell.length_b   1.000
_cell.length_c   1.000
_cell.angle_alpha   90.00
_cell.angle_beta   90.00
_cell.angle_gamma   90.00
#
_symmetry.space_group_name_H-M   'P 1'
#
loop_
_entity.id
_entity.type
_entity.pdbx_description
1 polymer ?
#
loop_
_entity_poly.entity_id
_entity_poly.type
_entity_poly.pdbx_seq_one_letter_code
_entity_poly.pdbx_strand_id
1 'polypeptide(L)'
;MPSPLVLIPTYNERGNLSSFIAAVRASLPQADILVIDDNSPDGTGILAEEIATQDAHVRVLHREQKEGLGRAYLAGFAWALERQYSHVFEIDADFSHNPKDLPRLLEATEDADLALGCRWMPGGGVSGWPWSRLGLSRFGNLYARLILGVSYRDLTGGFKCFRREGLETLGLDKIQSVGYGFQIEATWRALKSGLRVVEVPIHFTDRTVGESKMSGQTFKEALILVWRLRLGRS
;
A
#
# COMPACT_ATOMS: atom_id res chain seq x y z
N MET A 1 15.23 -13.27 -14.57
CA MET A 1 13.85 -12.76 -14.71
C MET A 1 13.79 -11.44 -13.96
N PRO A 2 12.99 -10.45 -14.38
CA PRO A 2 12.84 -9.21 -13.61
C PRO A 2 12.32 -9.52 -12.19
N SER A 3 12.93 -8.90 -11.18
CA SER A 3 12.58 -9.12 -9.77
C SER A 3 11.35 -8.30 -9.36
N PRO A 4 10.61 -8.69 -8.31
CA PRO A 4 9.61 -7.85 -7.69
C PRO A 4 10.27 -6.72 -6.87
N LEU A 5 9.54 -5.60 -6.70
CA LEU A 5 9.92 -4.46 -5.87
C LEU A 5 8.92 -4.27 -4.74
N VAL A 6 9.40 -4.08 -3.52
CA VAL A 6 8.58 -3.76 -2.35
C VAL A 6 8.76 -2.29 -2.00
N LEU A 7 7.69 -1.49 -2.12
CA LEU A 7 7.67 -0.07 -1.74
C LEU A 7 7.32 0.06 -0.26
N ILE A 8 8.17 0.76 0.48
CA ILE A 8 8.04 0.99 1.91
C ILE A 8 8.10 2.51 2.17
N PRO A 9 6.96 3.21 2.15
CA PRO A 9 6.92 4.62 2.51
C PRO A 9 7.19 4.80 4.00
N THR A 10 8.04 5.77 4.34
CA THR A 10 8.45 6.04 5.73
C THR A 10 8.31 7.51 6.09
N TYR A 11 7.86 7.74 7.33
CA TYR A 11 7.94 9.03 8.01
C TYR A 11 7.95 8.80 9.52
N ASN A 12 9.12 9.00 10.15
CA ASN A 12 9.39 8.70 11.56
C ASN A 12 9.20 7.21 11.90
N GLU A 13 9.86 6.33 11.14
CA GLU A 13 9.80 4.88 11.29
C GLU A 13 11.15 4.26 11.70
N ARG A 14 12.08 5.07 12.24
CA ARG A 14 13.45 4.62 12.60
C ARG A 14 13.45 3.39 13.51
N GLY A 15 12.49 3.31 14.45
CA GLY A 15 12.39 2.20 15.39
C GLY A 15 11.98 0.86 14.78
N ASN A 16 11.29 0.89 13.63
CA ASN A 16 10.75 -0.28 12.97
C ASN A 16 11.55 -0.71 11.74
N LEU A 17 12.20 0.25 11.04
CA LEU A 17 12.70 0.09 9.68
C LEU A 17 13.63 -1.11 9.51
N SER A 18 14.67 -1.25 10.34
CA SER A 18 15.66 -2.32 10.20
C SER A 18 15.02 -3.71 10.34
N SER A 19 14.18 -3.90 11.36
CA SER A 19 13.50 -5.17 11.61
C SER A 19 12.48 -5.47 10.53
N PHE A 20 11.80 -4.43 10.00
CA PHE A 20 10.83 -4.59 8.92
C PHE A 20 11.51 -5.00 7.60
N ILE A 21 12.60 -4.33 7.22
CA ILE A 21 13.40 -4.71 6.02
C ILE A 21 13.90 -6.16 6.15
N ALA A 22 14.44 -6.54 7.32
CA ALA A 22 14.88 -7.91 7.54
C ALA A 22 13.73 -8.93 7.39
N ALA A 23 12.51 -8.61 7.88
CA ALA A 23 11.35 -9.47 7.74
C ALA A 23 10.88 -9.59 6.27
N VAL A 24 10.91 -8.50 5.51
CA VAL A 24 10.62 -8.50 4.06
C VAL A 24 11.63 -9.36 3.31
N ARG A 25 12.94 -9.17 3.58
CA ARG A 25 14.03 -9.96 2.96
C ARG A 25 13.91 -11.46 3.26
N ALA A 26 13.54 -11.81 4.51
CA ALA A 26 13.32 -13.20 4.90
C ALA A 26 12.10 -13.83 4.20
N SER A 27 11.05 -13.03 3.94
CA SER A 27 9.80 -13.51 3.35
C SER A 27 9.85 -13.58 1.82
N LEU A 28 10.56 -12.66 1.17
CA LEU A 28 10.66 -12.57 -0.29
C LEU A 28 12.10 -12.23 -0.71
N PRO A 29 13.06 -13.18 -0.59
CA PRO A 29 14.49 -12.91 -0.78
C PRO A 29 14.87 -12.38 -2.16
N GLN A 30 14.09 -12.70 -3.20
CA GLN A 30 14.31 -12.24 -4.58
C GLN A 30 13.83 -10.82 -4.84
N ALA A 31 13.10 -10.18 -3.90
CA ALA A 31 12.61 -8.82 -4.08
C ALA A 31 13.68 -7.78 -3.77
N ASP A 32 13.68 -6.71 -4.56
CA ASP A 32 14.31 -5.45 -4.14
C ASP A 32 13.35 -4.66 -3.25
N ILE A 33 13.88 -3.78 -2.42
CA ILE A 33 13.13 -2.92 -1.51
C ILE A 33 13.45 -1.47 -1.87
N LEU A 34 12.43 -0.65 -2.00
CA LEU A 34 12.55 0.80 -2.08
C LEU A 34 11.96 1.43 -0.84
N VAL A 35 12.82 1.95 0.03
CA VAL A 35 12.40 2.83 1.13
C VAL A 35 12.14 4.20 0.56
N ILE A 36 10.95 4.75 0.78
CA ILE A 36 10.56 6.08 0.29
C ILE A 36 10.43 6.99 1.51
N ASP A 37 11.47 7.78 1.77
CA ASP A 37 11.53 8.62 2.97
C ASP A 37 11.04 10.04 2.71
N ASP A 38 9.98 10.42 3.42
CA ASP A 38 9.33 11.73 3.35
C ASP A 38 10.05 12.78 4.22
N ASN A 39 11.39 12.84 4.13
CA ASN A 39 12.24 13.76 4.91
C ASN A 39 12.01 13.60 6.43
N SER A 40 12.18 12.39 6.93
CA SER A 40 11.96 12.04 8.34
C SER A 40 12.93 12.75 9.27
N PRO A 41 12.47 13.56 10.23
CA PRO A 41 13.35 14.27 11.17
C PRO A 41 14.01 13.37 12.24
N ASP A 42 13.53 12.13 12.43
CA ASP A 42 14.06 11.16 13.40
C ASP A 42 15.30 10.39 12.91
N GLY A 43 15.76 10.67 11.68
CA GLY A 43 16.89 9.99 11.05
C GLY A 43 16.54 8.66 10.38
N THR A 44 15.26 8.39 10.10
CA THR A 44 14.82 7.20 9.33
C THR A 44 15.54 7.10 7.99
N GLY A 45 15.61 8.21 7.21
CA GLY A 45 16.27 8.23 5.91
C GLY A 45 17.76 7.93 5.99
N ILE A 46 18.48 8.43 7.04
CA ILE A 46 19.88 8.11 7.28
C ILE A 46 20.07 6.62 7.54
N LEU A 47 19.23 6.04 8.41
CA LEU A 47 19.25 4.61 8.68
C LEU A 47 18.98 3.78 7.42
N ALA A 48 18.06 4.23 6.56
CA ALA A 48 17.76 3.56 5.29
C ALA A 48 18.99 3.51 4.37
N GLU A 49 19.75 4.62 4.27
CA GLU A 49 21.01 4.67 3.51
C GLU A 49 22.09 3.74 4.11
N GLU A 50 22.22 3.70 5.44
CA GLU A 50 23.14 2.76 6.10
C GLU A 50 22.81 1.32 5.75
N ILE A 51 21.54 0.94 5.75
CA ILE A 51 21.09 -0.40 5.34
C ILE A 51 21.39 -0.64 3.86
N ALA A 52 21.12 0.33 2.99
CA ALA A 52 21.35 0.21 1.54
C ALA A 52 22.85 0.03 1.19
N THR A 53 23.77 0.53 2.01
CA THR A 53 25.21 0.28 1.85
C THR A 53 25.59 -1.18 2.16
N GLN A 54 24.80 -1.87 2.98
CA GLN A 54 25.06 -3.25 3.44
C GLN A 54 24.26 -4.31 2.66
N ASP A 55 23.11 -3.94 2.09
CA ASP A 55 22.26 -4.82 1.29
C ASP A 55 21.99 -4.22 -0.09
N ALA A 56 22.58 -4.84 -1.11
CA ALA A 56 22.45 -4.42 -2.51
C ALA A 56 21.00 -4.49 -3.04
N HIS A 57 20.09 -5.13 -2.35
CA HIS A 57 18.68 -5.19 -2.68
C HIS A 57 17.85 -4.03 -2.08
N VAL A 58 18.45 -3.19 -1.24
CA VAL A 58 17.77 -2.05 -0.64
C VAL A 58 18.16 -0.77 -1.39
N ARG A 59 17.18 0.04 -1.70
CA ARG A 59 17.32 1.37 -2.32
C ARG A 59 16.57 2.39 -1.50
N VAL A 60 16.97 3.64 -1.59
CA VAL A 60 16.31 4.76 -0.91
C VAL A 60 15.90 5.81 -1.92
N LEU A 61 14.69 6.30 -1.77
CA LEU A 61 14.17 7.47 -2.48
C LEU A 61 13.83 8.54 -1.45
N HIS A 62 14.66 9.57 -1.36
CA HIS A 62 14.39 10.72 -0.51
C HIS A 62 13.43 11.68 -1.21
N ARG A 63 12.39 12.10 -0.47
CA ARG A 63 11.48 13.16 -0.90
C ARG A 63 11.74 14.42 -0.09
N GLU A 64 11.55 15.57 -0.67
CA GLU A 64 11.87 16.86 -0.03
C GLU A 64 11.00 17.13 1.20
N GLN A 65 9.75 16.65 1.19
CA GLN A 65 8.79 16.88 2.28
C GLN A 65 7.68 15.81 2.30
N LYS A 66 6.98 15.73 3.43
CA LYS A 66 5.82 14.89 3.61
C LYS A 66 4.59 15.48 2.91
N GLU A 67 4.15 14.85 1.84
CA GLU A 67 2.96 15.25 1.07
C GLU A 67 1.81 14.25 1.16
N GLY A 68 1.96 13.22 1.99
CA GLY A 68 0.99 12.15 2.20
C GLY A 68 1.33 10.84 1.50
N LEU A 69 0.73 9.77 2.03
CA LEU A 69 1.04 8.39 1.67
C LEU A 69 0.88 8.12 0.15
N GLY A 70 -0.20 8.63 -0.45
CA GLY A 70 -0.45 8.45 -1.88
C GLY A 70 0.65 9.05 -2.76
N ARG A 71 1.19 10.21 -2.38
CA ARG A 71 2.28 10.84 -3.12
C ARG A 71 3.58 10.04 -3.02
N ALA A 72 3.85 9.42 -1.86
CA ALA A 72 4.99 8.54 -1.69
C ALA A 72 4.86 7.29 -2.59
N TYR A 73 3.70 6.63 -2.59
CA TYR A 73 3.47 5.49 -3.48
C TYR A 73 3.55 5.86 -4.96
N LEU A 74 2.99 7.00 -5.38
CA LEU A 74 3.10 7.47 -6.77
C LEU A 74 4.56 7.70 -7.19
N ALA A 75 5.38 8.28 -6.31
CA ALA A 75 6.82 8.44 -6.57
C ALA A 75 7.52 7.07 -6.70
N GLY A 76 7.18 6.12 -5.81
CA GLY A 76 7.69 4.75 -5.87
C GLY A 76 7.26 3.99 -7.14
N PHE A 77 6.02 4.15 -7.57
CA PHE A 77 5.51 3.57 -8.82
C PHE A 77 6.23 4.13 -10.05
N ALA A 78 6.39 5.46 -10.12
CA ALA A 78 7.15 6.09 -11.21
C ALA A 78 8.58 5.56 -11.25
N TRP A 79 9.25 5.50 -10.07
CA TRP A 79 10.58 4.95 -9.94
C TRP A 79 10.68 3.49 -10.39
N ALA A 80 9.66 2.67 -10.07
CA ALA A 80 9.59 1.26 -10.48
C ALA A 80 9.40 1.10 -11.99
N LEU A 81 8.54 1.94 -12.61
CA LEU A 81 8.24 1.88 -14.04
C LEU A 81 9.42 2.33 -14.91
N GLU A 82 10.28 3.22 -14.44
CA GLU A 82 11.54 3.58 -15.10
C GLU A 82 12.53 2.41 -15.13
N ARG A 83 12.29 1.38 -14.32
CA ARG A 83 13.14 0.18 -14.15
C ARG A 83 12.35 -1.07 -14.50
N GLN A 84 13.04 -2.17 -14.76
CA GLN A 84 12.42 -3.39 -15.30
C GLN A 84 11.88 -4.33 -14.19
N TYR A 85 11.18 -3.81 -13.15
CA TYR A 85 10.54 -4.65 -12.15
C TYR A 85 9.28 -5.33 -12.70
N SER A 86 9.09 -6.61 -12.36
CA SER A 86 7.94 -7.39 -12.83
C SER A 86 6.66 -7.12 -12.02
N HIS A 87 6.84 -6.88 -10.72
CA HIS A 87 5.77 -6.66 -9.76
C HIS A 87 6.15 -5.54 -8.80
N VAL A 88 5.16 -4.81 -8.33
CA VAL A 88 5.35 -3.72 -7.36
C VAL A 88 4.39 -3.89 -6.21
N PHE A 89 4.93 -3.99 -5.01
CA PHE A 89 4.16 -4.11 -3.77
C PHE A 89 4.02 -2.77 -3.07
N GLU A 90 2.86 -2.57 -2.44
CA GLU A 90 2.63 -1.57 -1.40
C GLU A 90 2.58 -2.26 -0.04
N ILE A 91 3.34 -1.77 0.94
CA ILE A 91 3.27 -2.25 2.33
C ILE A 91 3.78 -1.16 3.29
N ASP A 92 3.12 -0.98 4.44
CA ASP A 92 3.52 -0.02 5.46
C ASP A 92 4.57 -0.62 6.41
N ALA A 93 5.52 0.21 6.91
CA ALA A 93 6.68 -0.20 7.73
C ALA A 93 6.35 -0.54 9.20
N ASP A 94 5.09 -0.51 9.63
CA ASP A 94 4.67 -0.55 11.02
C ASP A 94 4.24 -1.95 11.52
N PHE A 95 4.51 -2.99 10.73
CA PHE A 95 4.10 -4.37 10.97
C PHE A 95 2.57 -4.59 11.07
N SER A 96 1.76 -3.62 10.70
CA SER A 96 0.31 -3.83 10.60
C SER A 96 -0.04 -4.89 9.56
N HIS A 97 0.72 -4.94 8.48
CA HIS A 97 0.71 -5.99 7.47
C HIS A 97 1.88 -6.95 7.71
N ASN A 98 1.62 -8.25 7.67
CA ASN A 98 2.64 -9.26 7.89
C ASN A 98 3.46 -9.48 6.61
N PRO A 99 4.79 -9.24 6.58
CA PRO A 99 5.61 -9.52 5.42
C PRO A 99 5.55 -10.97 4.91
N LYS A 100 5.18 -11.94 5.76
CA LYS A 100 4.99 -13.35 5.38
C LYS A 100 3.85 -13.56 4.35
N ASP A 101 2.98 -12.57 4.17
CA ASP A 101 1.93 -12.63 3.14
C ASP A 101 2.40 -12.17 1.76
N LEU A 102 3.62 -11.56 1.62
CA LEU A 102 4.18 -11.13 0.33
C LEU A 102 4.22 -12.26 -0.72
N PRO A 103 4.71 -13.48 -0.41
CA PRO A 103 4.71 -14.56 -1.40
C PRO A 103 3.30 -14.92 -1.88
N ARG A 104 2.30 -14.89 -0.99
CA ARG A 104 0.90 -15.22 -1.33
C ARG A 104 0.26 -14.17 -2.25
N LEU A 105 0.59 -12.89 -2.04
CA LEU A 105 0.14 -11.83 -2.93
C LEU A 105 0.84 -11.93 -4.29
N LEU A 106 2.13 -12.30 -4.32
CA LEU A 106 2.86 -12.51 -5.57
C LEU A 106 2.24 -13.67 -6.37
N GLU A 107 2.04 -14.81 -5.75
CA GLU A 107 1.41 -15.99 -6.36
C GLU A 107 0.01 -15.65 -6.92
N ALA A 108 -0.78 -14.89 -6.17
CA ALA A 108 -2.11 -14.49 -6.62
C ALA A 108 -2.10 -13.61 -7.88
N THR A 109 -0.98 -13.00 -8.24
CA THR A 109 -0.82 -12.25 -9.49
C THR A 109 -0.45 -13.12 -10.69
N GLU A 110 -0.30 -14.43 -10.56
CA GLU A 110 -0.11 -15.33 -11.72
C GLU A 110 -1.32 -15.25 -12.66
N ASP A 111 -2.53 -15.18 -12.08
CA ASP A 111 -3.80 -15.10 -12.81
C ASP A 111 -4.50 -13.72 -12.70
N ALA A 112 -3.87 -12.72 -12.08
CA ALA A 112 -4.44 -11.39 -11.87
C ALA A 112 -3.42 -10.29 -12.12
N ASP A 113 -3.92 -9.08 -12.40
CA ASP A 113 -3.09 -7.89 -12.63
C ASP A 113 -2.83 -7.12 -11.33
N LEU A 114 -3.67 -7.37 -10.31
CA LEU A 114 -3.60 -6.76 -8.99
C LEU A 114 -4.11 -7.75 -7.92
N ALA A 115 -3.28 -8.04 -6.92
CA ALA A 115 -3.68 -8.73 -5.70
C ALA A 115 -3.87 -7.73 -4.54
N LEU A 116 -5.03 -7.81 -3.88
CA LEU A 116 -5.39 -6.98 -2.71
C LEU A 116 -5.35 -7.82 -1.44
N GLY A 117 -4.57 -7.42 -0.45
CA GLY A 117 -4.68 -7.96 0.89
C GLY A 117 -6.03 -7.58 1.52
N CYS A 118 -6.88 -8.54 1.78
CA CYS A 118 -8.25 -8.34 2.25
C CYS A 118 -8.43 -8.82 3.69
N ARG A 119 -8.84 -7.90 4.58
CA ARG A 119 -9.16 -8.17 5.99
C ARG A 119 -10.56 -8.73 6.21
N TRP A 120 -11.46 -8.51 5.25
CA TRP A 120 -12.92 -8.69 5.40
C TRP A 120 -13.47 -9.91 4.65
N MET A 121 -12.65 -10.92 4.42
CA MET A 121 -13.04 -12.17 3.79
C MET A 121 -12.73 -13.38 4.70
N PRO A 122 -13.30 -14.58 4.44
CA PRO A 122 -12.93 -15.79 5.18
C PRO A 122 -11.42 -16.03 5.16
N GLY A 123 -10.83 -16.27 6.33
CA GLY A 123 -9.39 -16.41 6.51
C GLY A 123 -8.64 -15.08 6.71
N GLY A 124 -9.30 -13.93 6.55
CA GLY A 124 -8.79 -12.62 6.90
C GLY A 124 -9.27 -12.15 8.27
N GLY A 125 -8.64 -11.08 8.78
CA GLY A 125 -9.03 -10.55 10.08
C GLY A 125 -8.26 -9.31 10.51
N VAL A 126 -8.63 -8.82 11.69
CA VAL A 126 -8.01 -7.67 12.35
C VAL A 126 -7.85 -7.97 13.84
N SER A 127 -6.68 -7.68 14.40
CA SER A 127 -6.39 -7.78 15.83
C SER A 127 -6.04 -6.42 16.44
N GLY A 128 -6.39 -6.23 17.72
CA GLY A 128 -6.02 -5.04 18.49
C GLY A 128 -6.92 -3.81 18.29
N TRP A 129 -7.86 -3.82 17.35
CA TRP A 129 -8.73 -2.66 17.12
C TRP A 129 -9.91 -2.60 18.09
N PRO A 130 -10.23 -1.40 18.62
CA PRO A 130 -11.47 -1.21 19.33
C PRO A 130 -12.69 -1.38 18.41
N TRP A 131 -13.81 -1.81 18.97
CA TRP A 131 -15.05 -2.07 18.22
C TRP A 131 -15.52 -0.89 17.35
N SER A 132 -15.31 0.35 17.84
CA SER A 132 -15.64 1.57 17.10
C SER A 132 -14.84 1.69 15.80
N ARG A 133 -13.53 1.43 15.83
CA ARG A 133 -12.66 1.46 14.65
C ARG A 133 -13.00 0.32 13.69
N LEU A 134 -13.29 -0.87 14.22
CA LEU A 134 -13.72 -2.02 13.43
C LEU A 134 -15.02 -1.71 12.67
N GLY A 135 -16.03 -1.17 13.37
CA GLY A 135 -17.31 -0.77 12.78
C GLY A 135 -17.14 0.31 11.71
N LEU A 136 -16.35 1.34 12.01
CA LEU A 136 -16.07 2.43 11.07
C LEU A 136 -15.39 1.95 9.80
N SER A 137 -14.41 1.07 9.92
CA SER A 137 -13.69 0.53 8.76
C SER A 137 -14.58 -0.38 7.90
N ARG A 138 -15.40 -1.24 8.51
CA ARG A 138 -16.38 -2.06 7.78
C ARG A 138 -17.43 -1.21 7.09
N PHE A 139 -17.95 -0.20 7.79
CA PHE A 139 -18.91 0.74 7.21
C PHE A 139 -18.31 1.51 6.04
N GLY A 140 -17.08 2.04 6.17
CA GLY A 140 -16.39 2.75 5.10
C GLY A 140 -16.18 1.89 3.85
N ASN A 141 -15.80 0.62 4.02
CA ASN A 141 -15.68 -0.32 2.90
C ASN A 141 -17.04 -0.65 2.26
N LEU A 142 -18.08 -0.90 3.07
CA LEU A 142 -19.42 -1.14 2.55
C LEU A 142 -19.97 0.05 1.78
N TYR A 143 -19.80 1.26 2.32
CA TYR A 143 -20.18 2.51 1.67
C TYR A 143 -19.48 2.69 0.32
N ALA A 144 -18.14 2.54 0.29
CA ALA A 144 -17.37 2.67 -0.94
C ALA A 144 -17.82 1.65 -2.00
N ARG A 145 -18.02 0.39 -1.59
CA ARG A 145 -18.49 -0.69 -2.47
C ARG A 145 -19.84 -0.37 -3.11
N LEU A 146 -20.81 0.06 -2.30
CA LEU A 146 -22.16 0.36 -2.78
C LEU A 146 -22.18 1.51 -3.77
N ILE A 147 -21.47 2.61 -3.47
CA ILE A 147 -21.45 3.79 -4.34
C ILE A 147 -20.66 3.54 -5.61
N LEU A 148 -19.50 2.91 -5.51
CA LEU A 148 -18.67 2.60 -6.69
C LEU A 148 -19.26 1.44 -7.52
N GLY A 149 -20.18 0.64 -6.96
CA GLY A 149 -20.78 -0.49 -7.66
C GLY A 149 -19.80 -1.64 -7.87
N VAL A 150 -18.92 -1.91 -6.89
CA VAL A 150 -17.90 -2.96 -6.96
C VAL A 150 -18.13 -4.04 -5.90
N SER A 151 -17.67 -5.27 -6.18
CA SER A 151 -17.91 -6.43 -5.31
C SER A 151 -16.77 -6.70 -4.32
N TYR A 152 -15.64 -6.02 -4.43
CA TYR A 152 -14.46 -6.22 -3.59
C TYR A 152 -14.69 -5.76 -2.15
N ARG A 153 -14.17 -6.55 -1.18
CA ARG A 153 -14.50 -6.40 0.24
C ARG A 153 -13.64 -5.40 0.96
N ASP A 154 -12.39 -5.18 0.49
CA ASP A 154 -11.43 -4.28 1.15
C ASP A 154 -10.77 -3.31 0.18
N LEU A 155 -11.43 -2.19 -0.06
CA LEU A 155 -10.93 -1.10 -0.93
C LEU A 155 -9.95 -0.17 -0.21
N THR A 156 -9.88 -0.24 1.12
CA THR A 156 -9.10 0.67 1.96
C THR A 156 -7.76 0.09 2.42
N GLY A 157 -7.48 -1.16 2.09
CA GLY A 157 -6.24 -1.84 2.44
C GLY A 157 -5.03 -1.28 1.69
N GLY A 158 -3.92 -1.08 2.40
CA GLY A 158 -2.65 -0.59 1.85
C GLY A 158 -1.66 -1.71 1.52
N PHE A 159 -2.08 -2.97 1.49
CA PHE A 159 -1.22 -4.09 1.14
C PHE A 159 -1.66 -4.66 -0.21
N LYS A 160 -0.88 -4.40 -1.24
CA LYS A 160 -1.20 -4.74 -2.61
C LYS A 160 0.03 -5.24 -3.36
N CYS A 161 -0.21 -6.04 -4.40
CA CYS A 161 0.80 -6.41 -5.39
C CYS A 161 0.24 -6.14 -6.79
N PHE A 162 0.87 -5.25 -7.52
CA PHE A 162 0.57 -4.95 -8.92
C PHE A 162 1.53 -5.70 -9.83
N ARG A 163 1.03 -6.31 -10.89
CA ARG A 163 1.86 -6.63 -12.04
C ARG A 163 2.27 -5.34 -12.75
N ARG A 164 3.46 -5.35 -13.37
CA ARG A 164 3.96 -4.18 -14.11
C ARG A 164 2.95 -3.67 -15.14
N GLU A 165 2.43 -4.56 -15.96
CA GLU A 165 1.48 -4.23 -17.03
C GLU A 165 0.19 -3.59 -16.48
N GLY A 166 -0.27 -4.09 -15.31
CA GLY A 166 -1.40 -3.50 -14.61
C GLY A 166 -1.09 -2.10 -14.10
N LEU A 167 0.09 -1.89 -13.55
CA LEU A 167 0.53 -0.58 -13.06
C LEU A 167 0.69 0.45 -14.18
N GLU A 168 1.20 0.05 -15.34
CA GLU A 168 1.32 0.90 -16.54
C GLU A 168 -0.04 1.40 -17.05
N THR A 169 -1.09 0.59 -16.90
CA THR A 169 -2.45 0.95 -17.34
C THR A 169 -3.23 1.77 -16.32
N LEU A 170 -2.73 1.92 -15.08
CA LEU A 170 -3.45 2.55 -13.99
C LEU A 170 -3.68 4.06 -14.19
N GLY A 171 -2.86 4.73 -15.01
CA GLY A 171 -2.91 6.16 -15.22
C GLY A 171 -2.50 6.94 -13.97
N LEU A 172 -1.27 6.73 -13.53
CA LEU A 172 -0.72 7.30 -12.28
C LEU A 172 -0.85 8.82 -12.20
N ASP A 173 -0.73 9.50 -13.35
CA ASP A 173 -0.88 10.95 -13.53
C ASP A 173 -2.29 11.45 -13.18
N LYS A 174 -3.29 10.59 -13.25
CA LYS A 174 -4.69 10.90 -12.96
C LYS A 174 -5.10 10.68 -11.51
N ILE A 175 -4.24 10.07 -10.70
CA ILE A 175 -4.52 9.84 -9.28
C ILE A 175 -4.30 11.13 -8.51
N GLN A 176 -5.37 11.65 -7.90
CA GLN A 176 -5.35 12.93 -7.19
C GLN A 176 -5.32 12.80 -5.67
N SER A 177 -5.73 11.65 -5.13
CA SER A 177 -5.81 11.43 -3.69
C SER A 177 -4.43 11.31 -3.06
N VAL A 178 -4.20 12.04 -1.98
CA VAL A 178 -2.88 12.10 -1.30
C VAL A 178 -2.81 11.29 0.00
N GLY A 179 -3.96 11.04 0.64
CA GLY A 179 -4.06 10.33 1.91
C GLY A 179 -4.65 8.93 1.77
N TYR A 180 -5.47 8.52 2.74
CA TYR A 180 -6.14 7.20 2.72
C TYR A 180 -7.06 6.97 1.52
N GLY A 181 -7.60 8.03 0.92
CA GLY A 181 -8.38 7.95 -0.31
C GLY A 181 -7.60 7.38 -1.49
N PHE A 182 -6.27 7.49 -1.46
CA PHE A 182 -5.40 6.91 -2.48
C PHE A 182 -5.67 5.42 -2.69
N GLN A 183 -5.80 4.65 -1.61
CA GLN A 183 -6.04 3.21 -1.69
C GLN A 183 -7.35 2.86 -2.38
N ILE A 184 -8.40 3.65 -2.12
CA ILE A 184 -9.71 3.50 -2.79
C ILE A 184 -9.61 3.89 -4.26
N GLU A 185 -8.98 5.04 -4.56
CA GLU A 185 -8.85 5.55 -5.92
C GLU A 185 -8.00 4.61 -6.78
N ALA A 186 -6.84 4.17 -6.31
CA ALA A 186 -5.97 3.26 -7.05
C ALA A 186 -6.68 1.94 -7.38
N THR A 187 -7.36 1.33 -6.40
CA THR A 187 -8.13 0.10 -6.61
C THR A 187 -9.28 0.32 -7.59
N TRP A 188 -10.03 1.42 -7.44
CA TRP A 188 -11.16 1.71 -8.35
C TRP A 188 -10.69 1.98 -9.78
N ARG A 189 -9.58 2.71 -9.97
CA ARG A 189 -9.00 2.92 -11.30
C ARG A 189 -8.54 1.61 -11.94
N ALA A 190 -7.91 0.73 -11.18
CA ALA A 190 -7.55 -0.61 -11.65
C ALA A 190 -8.79 -1.36 -12.20
N LEU A 191 -9.89 -1.37 -11.44
CA LEU A 191 -11.14 -1.98 -11.86
C LEU A 191 -11.76 -1.32 -13.10
N LYS A 192 -11.72 0.01 -13.17
CA LYS A 192 -12.22 0.77 -14.32
C LYS A 192 -11.40 0.54 -15.59
N SER A 193 -10.11 0.32 -15.46
CA SER A 193 -9.22 -0.01 -16.57
C SER A 193 -9.36 -1.47 -17.03
N GLY A 194 -10.26 -2.26 -16.41
CA GLY A 194 -10.50 -3.65 -16.77
C GLY A 194 -9.46 -4.62 -16.25
N LEU A 195 -8.63 -4.22 -15.28
CA LEU A 195 -7.65 -5.12 -14.68
C LEU A 195 -8.34 -6.24 -13.90
N ARG A 196 -7.77 -7.43 -13.99
CA ARG A 196 -8.18 -8.58 -13.18
C ARG A 196 -7.64 -8.39 -11.76
N VAL A 197 -8.55 -8.24 -10.81
CA VAL A 197 -8.23 -8.00 -9.40
C VAL A 197 -8.64 -9.23 -8.59
N VAL A 198 -7.79 -9.65 -7.65
CA VAL A 198 -8.05 -10.76 -6.73
C VAL A 198 -7.86 -10.31 -5.29
N GLU A 199 -8.68 -10.82 -4.37
CA GLU A 199 -8.53 -10.59 -2.93
C GLU A 199 -7.82 -11.79 -2.28
N VAL A 200 -6.78 -11.51 -1.49
CA VAL A 200 -6.01 -12.49 -0.71
C VAL A 200 -6.29 -12.25 0.78
N PRO A 201 -6.75 -13.24 1.54
CA PRO A 201 -7.02 -13.04 2.96
C PRO A 201 -5.73 -12.73 3.73
N ILE A 202 -5.72 -11.62 4.47
CA ILE A 202 -4.61 -11.21 5.33
C ILE A 202 -5.09 -10.94 6.75
N HIS A 203 -4.19 -11.06 7.72
CA HIS A 203 -4.45 -10.66 9.08
C HIS A 203 -3.74 -9.35 9.40
N PHE A 204 -4.52 -8.31 9.70
CA PHE A 204 -4.02 -6.99 10.07
C PHE A 204 -3.89 -6.91 11.60
N THR A 205 -2.72 -6.55 12.09
CA THR A 205 -2.47 -6.34 13.52
C THR A 205 -2.34 -4.84 13.78
N ASP A 206 -2.94 -4.35 14.87
CA ASP A 206 -2.72 -2.93 15.22
C ASP A 206 -1.24 -2.70 15.52
N ARG A 207 -0.73 -1.56 15.09
CA ARG A 207 0.68 -1.20 15.30
C ARG A 207 1.01 -1.19 16.79
N THR A 208 2.20 -1.66 17.12
CA THR A 208 2.70 -1.65 18.49
C THR A 208 3.44 -0.37 18.84
N VAL A 209 3.91 0.38 17.84
CA VAL A 209 4.67 1.63 17.98
C VAL A 209 4.06 2.69 17.05
N GLY A 210 3.95 3.93 17.54
CA GLY A 210 3.41 5.08 16.79
C GLY A 210 1.91 5.30 16.93
N GLU A 211 1.43 6.48 16.54
CA GLU A 211 0.02 6.87 16.63
C GLU A 211 -0.71 6.70 15.29
N SER A 212 -2.01 6.38 15.36
CA SER A 212 -2.86 6.30 14.16
C SER A 212 -3.06 7.69 13.56
N LYS A 213 -2.67 7.85 12.29
CA LYS A 213 -2.81 9.11 11.53
C LYS A 213 -4.23 9.33 10.97
N MET A 214 -5.20 8.47 11.32
CA MET A 214 -6.59 8.60 10.86
C MET A 214 -7.34 9.65 11.68
N SER A 215 -7.72 10.75 11.02
CA SER A 215 -8.55 11.81 11.62
C SER A 215 -9.98 11.77 11.07
N GLY A 216 -10.93 12.41 11.78
CA GLY A 216 -12.29 12.56 11.29
C GLY A 216 -12.39 13.32 9.95
N GLN A 217 -11.43 14.21 9.68
CA GLN A 217 -11.32 14.91 8.40
C GLN A 217 -10.98 13.96 7.26
N THR A 218 -10.02 13.06 7.48
CA THR A 218 -9.62 12.03 6.50
C THR A 218 -10.80 11.14 6.11
N PHE A 219 -11.67 10.82 7.06
CA PHE A 219 -12.88 10.05 6.80
C PHE A 219 -13.87 10.81 5.91
N LYS A 220 -14.15 12.11 6.22
CA LYS A 220 -15.02 12.96 5.38
C LYS A 220 -14.49 13.10 3.94
N GLU A 221 -13.19 13.29 3.79
CA GLU A 221 -12.54 13.37 2.47
C GLU A 221 -12.73 12.08 1.67
N ALA A 222 -12.60 10.91 2.31
CA ALA A 222 -12.84 9.62 1.66
C ALA A 222 -14.31 9.45 1.22
N LEU A 223 -15.29 9.91 2.00
CA LEU A 223 -16.70 9.87 1.63
C LEU A 223 -16.99 10.72 0.38
N ILE A 224 -16.43 11.92 0.31
CA ILE A 224 -16.60 12.83 -0.85
C ILE A 224 -15.87 12.25 -2.07
N LEU A 225 -14.68 11.71 -1.89
CA LEU A 225 -13.89 11.09 -2.95
C LEU A 225 -14.67 10.00 -3.67
N VAL A 226 -15.33 9.10 -2.95
CA VAL A 226 -16.09 8.00 -3.53
C VAL A 226 -17.16 8.49 -4.53
N TRP A 227 -17.85 9.60 -4.21
CA TRP A 227 -18.80 10.22 -5.13
C TRP A 227 -18.12 10.88 -6.34
N ARG A 228 -16.98 11.56 -6.14
CA ARG A 228 -16.21 12.14 -7.25
C ARG A 228 -15.78 11.07 -8.24
N LEU A 229 -15.26 9.95 -7.74
CA LEU A 229 -14.87 8.79 -8.54
C LEU A 229 -16.06 8.22 -9.32
N ARG A 230 -17.22 8.05 -8.65
CA ARG A 230 -18.43 7.53 -9.30
C ARG A 230 -18.94 8.42 -10.42
N LEU A 231 -18.86 9.74 -10.23
CA LEU A 231 -19.36 10.74 -11.18
C LEU A 231 -18.35 11.12 -12.27
N GLY A 232 -17.15 10.52 -12.27
CA GLY A 232 -16.10 10.85 -13.24
C GLY A 232 -15.53 12.26 -13.10
N ARG A 233 -15.57 12.84 -11.90
CA ARG A 233 -15.08 14.19 -11.59
C ARG A 233 -13.72 14.18 -10.88
N SER A 234 -12.94 13.13 -11.11
CA SER A 234 -11.56 12.98 -10.56
C SER A 234 -10.52 13.28 -11.65
#